data_ed961e4a0a89139903ff8ce1df42f012
#
_entry.id   ed961e4a0a89139903ff8ce1df42f012
#
_cell.length_a   1.000
_cell.length_b   1.000
_cell.length_c   1.000
_cell.angle_alpha   90.00
_cell.angle_beta   90.00
_cell.angle_gamma   90.00
#
_symmetry.space_group_name_H-M   'P 1'
#
loop_
_entity.id
_entity.type
_entity.pdbx_description
1 polymer ?
#
loop_
_entity_poly.entity_id
_entity_poly.type
_entity_poly.pdbx_seq_one_letter_code
_entity_poly.pdbx_strand_id
1 'polypeptide(L)'
;MAINGIKAVIGDIERFEGLCTRPMFGGTGYFVNDAMFLLVDDNKAFLRGGQTLTEELIDWGCEQYQYQKRIGCAKVQYYDITDMHAQERARVQLLFFRSIEIAKQDKIKCNCHDRIRDLPNLQLSIERMLARVGIIDIAELKQAGSSESFKRLQQIYGLDLSINLLWKLEGAIRGIHFSLLEHKIKNSLLSKVVSRGHPRS
;
A
#
# COMPACT_ATOMS: atom_id res chain seq x y z
N MET A 1 -0.63 -36.24 -12.25
CA MET A 1 0.73 -35.60 -12.34
C MET A 1 0.83 -34.30 -11.56
N ALA A 2 -0.19 -33.45 -11.41
CA ALA A 2 -0.12 -32.17 -10.74
C ALA A 2 0.27 -32.19 -9.23
N ILE A 3 -0.19 -33.20 -8.48
CA ILE A 3 0.08 -33.30 -7.02
C ILE A 3 1.58 -33.46 -6.71
N ASN A 4 2.35 -34.10 -7.58
CA ASN A 4 3.80 -34.27 -7.39
C ASN A 4 4.55 -32.96 -7.66
N GLY A 5 4.07 -32.11 -8.56
CA GLY A 5 4.69 -30.81 -8.87
C GLY A 5 4.66 -29.83 -7.68
N ILE A 6 3.49 -29.70 -7.05
CA ILE A 6 3.34 -28.80 -5.88
C ILE A 6 4.19 -29.26 -4.69
N LYS A 7 4.25 -30.58 -4.41
CA LYS A 7 5.11 -31.10 -3.35
C LYS A 7 6.58 -30.79 -3.59
N ALA A 8 7.03 -30.83 -4.85
CA ALA A 8 8.40 -30.47 -5.20
C ALA A 8 8.66 -28.98 -5.00
N VAL A 9 7.71 -28.09 -5.37
CA VAL A 9 7.83 -26.65 -5.11
C VAL A 9 7.89 -26.39 -3.62
N ILE A 10 6.99 -26.98 -2.82
CA ILE A 10 6.98 -26.81 -1.36
C ILE A 10 8.27 -27.32 -0.74
N GLY A 11 8.77 -28.50 -1.12
CA GLY A 11 10.04 -29.04 -0.63
C GLY A 11 11.25 -28.17 -0.92
N ASP A 12 11.22 -27.38 -2.01
CA ASP A 12 12.30 -26.44 -2.33
C ASP A 12 12.28 -25.18 -1.44
N ILE A 13 11.11 -24.78 -0.96
CA ILE A 13 10.98 -23.58 -0.13
C ILE A 13 10.97 -23.87 1.37
N GLU A 14 10.70 -25.09 1.82
CA GLU A 14 10.66 -25.47 3.25
C GLU A 14 11.96 -25.16 3.99
N ARG A 15 13.09 -25.08 3.28
CA ARG A 15 14.40 -24.75 3.83
C ARG A 15 14.65 -23.25 4.04
N PHE A 16 13.71 -22.39 3.64
CA PHE A 16 13.88 -20.95 3.85
C PHE A 16 13.66 -20.59 5.31
N GLU A 17 14.68 -19.94 5.90
CA GLU A 17 14.57 -19.47 7.28
C GLU A 17 13.48 -18.44 7.44
N GLY A 18 12.66 -18.58 8.49
CA GLY A 18 11.54 -17.68 8.75
C GLY A 18 10.32 -17.89 7.83
N LEU A 19 10.26 -19.06 7.13
CA LEU A 19 9.09 -19.40 6.34
C LEU A 19 7.85 -19.57 7.23
N CYS A 20 6.75 -18.93 6.86
CA CYS A 20 5.45 -19.16 7.47
C CYS A 20 4.34 -19.13 6.42
N THR A 21 3.19 -19.71 6.76
CA THR A 21 2.03 -19.82 5.87
C THR A 21 0.81 -19.14 6.48
N ARG A 22 -0.03 -18.53 5.63
CA ARG A 22 -1.31 -17.93 6.03
C ARG A 22 -2.34 -18.10 4.91
N PRO A 23 -3.64 -18.23 5.23
CA PRO A 23 -4.69 -18.20 4.22
C PRO A 23 -4.71 -16.85 3.48
N MET A 24 -4.61 -16.86 2.16
CA MET A 24 -4.60 -15.65 1.33
C MET A 24 -5.29 -15.91 -0.01
N PHE A 25 -6.15 -15.02 -0.46
CA PHE A 25 -6.80 -15.06 -1.78
C PHE A 25 -7.55 -16.37 -2.10
N GLY A 26 -8.00 -17.12 -1.09
CA GLY A 26 -8.65 -18.42 -1.27
C GLY A 26 -7.71 -19.62 -1.18
N GLY A 27 -6.41 -19.43 -1.29
CA GLY A 27 -5.37 -20.45 -1.18
C GLY A 27 -4.46 -20.24 0.05
N THR A 28 -3.26 -20.79 -0.02
CA THR A 28 -2.22 -20.70 1.02
C THR A 28 -1.09 -19.82 0.54
N GLY A 29 -0.90 -18.68 1.21
CA GLY A 29 0.24 -17.79 1.00
C GLY A 29 1.46 -18.22 1.81
N TYR A 30 2.62 -18.19 1.19
CA TYR A 30 3.93 -18.46 1.79
C TYR A 30 4.72 -17.16 1.96
N PHE A 31 5.25 -16.95 3.16
CA PHE A 31 5.89 -15.70 3.58
C PHE A 31 7.28 -15.97 4.12
N VAL A 32 8.22 -15.09 3.81
CA VAL A 32 9.53 -14.98 4.47
C VAL A 32 9.66 -13.58 5.04
N ASN A 33 9.91 -13.45 6.34
CA ASN A 33 9.95 -12.16 7.07
C ASN A 33 8.67 -11.32 6.84
N ASP A 34 7.50 -11.97 6.91
CA ASP A 34 6.19 -11.38 6.65
C ASP A 34 5.99 -10.82 5.21
N ALA A 35 6.88 -11.10 4.28
CA ALA A 35 6.74 -10.75 2.87
C ALA A 35 6.23 -11.97 2.08
N MET A 36 5.03 -11.86 1.49
CA MET A 36 4.43 -12.95 0.72
C MET A 36 5.09 -13.02 -0.65
N PHE A 37 5.70 -14.17 -0.98
CA PHE A 37 6.40 -14.40 -2.24
C PHE A 37 5.80 -15.51 -3.10
N LEU A 38 5.04 -16.44 -2.48
CA LEU A 38 4.41 -17.55 -3.19
C LEU A 38 2.97 -17.73 -2.69
N LEU A 39 2.09 -18.13 -3.60
CA LEU A 39 0.71 -18.53 -3.33
C LEU A 39 0.50 -19.94 -3.90
N VAL A 40 -0.11 -20.81 -3.14
CA VAL A 40 -0.56 -22.13 -3.61
C VAL A 40 -2.08 -22.17 -3.56
N ASP A 41 -2.70 -22.43 -4.68
CA ASP A 41 -4.15 -22.54 -4.83
C ASP A 41 -4.49 -23.59 -5.90
N ASP A 42 -5.48 -24.42 -5.65
CA ASP A 42 -6.01 -25.43 -6.56
C ASP A 42 -4.93 -26.27 -7.30
N ASN A 43 -3.95 -26.79 -6.54
CA ASN A 43 -2.79 -27.55 -7.06
C ASN A 43 -1.89 -26.80 -8.04
N LYS A 44 -1.88 -25.49 -8.01
CA LYS A 44 -0.97 -24.60 -8.74
C LYS A 44 -0.15 -23.76 -7.79
N ALA A 45 1.08 -23.45 -8.20
CA ALA A 45 1.98 -22.58 -7.45
C ALA A 45 2.20 -21.27 -8.21
N PHE A 46 1.90 -20.15 -7.56
CA PHE A 46 1.98 -18.82 -8.16
C PHE A 46 3.08 -18.00 -7.47
N LEU A 47 4.11 -17.66 -8.23
CA LEU A 47 5.22 -16.84 -7.75
C LEU A 47 4.87 -15.36 -7.86
N ARG A 48 5.20 -14.57 -6.83
CA ARG A 48 5.06 -13.11 -6.87
C ARG A 48 5.98 -12.52 -7.94
N GLY A 49 5.38 -11.77 -8.87
CA GLY A 49 6.09 -10.92 -9.83
C GLY A 49 6.45 -9.57 -9.23
N GLY A 50 6.88 -8.68 -10.08
CA GLY A 50 7.25 -7.28 -9.80
C GLY A 50 8.56 -6.94 -10.47
N GLN A 51 8.75 -5.66 -10.80
CA GLN A 51 9.91 -5.19 -11.56
C GLN A 51 10.13 -6.04 -12.84
N THR A 52 11.35 -6.36 -13.17
CA THR A 52 11.73 -7.17 -14.34
C THR A 52 11.29 -8.64 -14.24
N LEU A 53 11.00 -9.14 -13.03
CA LEU A 53 10.56 -10.53 -12.84
C LEU A 53 9.18 -10.79 -13.47
N THR A 54 8.29 -9.80 -13.47
CA THR A 54 6.99 -9.90 -14.13
C THR A 54 7.13 -10.17 -15.63
N GLU A 55 7.99 -9.43 -16.29
CA GLU A 55 8.23 -9.59 -17.74
C GLU A 55 8.79 -10.97 -18.04
N GLU A 56 9.77 -11.42 -17.25
CA GLU A 56 10.37 -12.75 -17.39
C GLU A 56 9.35 -13.89 -17.24
N LEU A 57 8.43 -13.78 -16.27
CA LEU A 57 7.37 -14.78 -16.05
C LEU A 57 6.35 -14.78 -17.19
N ILE A 58 6.00 -13.60 -17.73
CA ILE A 58 5.09 -13.48 -18.87
C ILE A 58 5.73 -14.07 -20.13
N ASP A 59 7.01 -13.77 -20.39
CA ASP A 59 7.76 -14.29 -21.54
C ASP A 59 7.85 -15.84 -21.51
N TRP A 60 7.87 -16.42 -20.32
CA TRP A 60 7.78 -17.87 -20.11
C TRP A 60 6.36 -18.45 -20.33
N GLY A 61 5.34 -17.60 -20.52
CA GLY A 61 3.96 -18.01 -20.67
C GLY A 61 3.25 -18.30 -19.35
N CYS A 62 3.80 -17.82 -18.20
CA CYS A 62 3.17 -18.00 -16.91
C CYS A 62 1.87 -17.20 -16.79
N GLU A 63 0.75 -17.89 -16.54
CA GLU A 63 -0.55 -17.24 -16.39
C GLU A 63 -0.66 -16.45 -15.09
N GLN A 64 -1.25 -15.25 -15.17
CA GLN A 64 -1.48 -14.39 -14.01
C GLN A 64 -2.66 -14.90 -13.18
N TYR A 65 -2.46 -15.00 -11.85
CA TYR A 65 -3.49 -15.39 -10.91
C TYR A 65 -4.66 -14.40 -10.87
N GLN A 66 -5.87 -14.93 -10.89
CA GLN A 66 -7.12 -14.19 -10.82
C GLN A 66 -7.88 -14.57 -9.56
N TYR A 67 -7.99 -13.61 -8.63
CA TYR A 67 -8.75 -13.79 -7.41
C TYR A 67 -10.21 -13.41 -7.59
N GLN A 68 -11.10 -14.36 -7.34
CA GLN A 68 -12.56 -14.12 -7.36
C GLN A 68 -12.98 -13.37 -6.10
N LYS A 69 -13.51 -12.17 -6.26
CA LYS A 69 -14.13 -11.39 -5.18
C LYS A 69 -15.64 -11.62 -5.17
N ARG A 70 -16.31 -11.20 -4.09
CA ARG A 70 -17.79 -11.19 -4.04
C ARG A 70 -18.43 -10.48 -5.23
N ILE A 71 -17.79 -9.42 -5.71
CA ILE A 71 -18.19 -8.65 -6.89
C ILE A 71 -16.96 -8.50 -7.76
N GLY A 72 -16.94 -9.21 -8.91
CA GLY A 72 -15.88 -9.15 -9.89
C GLY A 72 -14.64 -9.98 -9.59
N CYS A 73 -13.64 -9.85 -10.45
CA CYS A 73 -12.36 -10.54 -10.39
C CYS A 73 -11.22 -9.52 -10.24
N ALA A 74 -10.22 -9.83 -9.45
CA ALA A 74 -9.01 -9.02 -9.32
C ALA A 74 -7.80 -9.80 -9.81
N LYS A 75 -7.05 -9.22 -10.73
CA LYS A 75 -5.72 -9.71 -11.09
C LYS A 75 -4.72 -9.25 -10.03
N VAL A 76 -3.93 -10.19 -9.52
CA VAL A 76 -2.84 -9.91 -8.57
C VAL A 76 -1.52 -10.30 -9.22
N GLN A 77 -0.42 -9.70 -8.79
CA GLN A 77 0.90 -9.93 -9.39
C GLN A 77 1.53 -11.25 -8.93
N TYR A 78 0.82 -12.35 -9.18
CA TYR A 78 1.26 -13.73 -8.94
C TYR A 78 1.07 -14.53 -10.24
N TYR A 79 2.07 -15.32 -10.61
CA TYR A 79 2.14 -16.01 -11.90
C TYR A 79 2.37 -17.50 -11.70
N ASP A 80 1.64 -18.33 -12.43
CA ASP A 80 1.71 -19.80 -12.35
C ASP A 80 3.07 -20.31 -12.82
N ILE A 81 3.84 -20.88 -11.90
CA ILE A 81 5.16 -21.44 -12.16
C ILE A 81 5.19 -22.96 -12.12
N THR A 82 4.03 -23.61 -12.05
CA THR A 82 3.93 -25.07 -11.84
C THR A 82 4.66 -25.84 -12.93
N ASP A 83 4.39 -25.53 -14.18
CA ASP A 83 5.01 -26.19 -15.32
C ASP A 83 6.47 -25.75 -15.51
N MET A 84 6.77 -24.47 -15.29
CA MET A 84 8.13 -23.94 -15.32
C MET A 84 9.02 -24.63 -14.29
N HIS A 85 8.53 -24.86 -13.07
CA HIS A 85 9.27 -25.58 -12.03
C HIS A 85 9.55 -27.04 -12.42
N ALA A 86 8.60 -27.70 -13.07
CA ALA A 86 8.78 -29.07 -13.55
C ALA A 86 9.85 -29.18 -14.63
N GLN A 87 10.01 -28.15 -15.47
CA GLN A 87 10.96 -28.12 -16.60
C GLN A 87 12.32 -27.56 -16.20
N GLU A 88 12.36 -26.46 -15.44
CA GLU A 88 13.58 -25.73 -15.10
C GLU A 88 13.69 -25.43 -13.59
N ARG A 89 13.67 -26.47 -12.77
CA ARG A 89 13.69 -26.39 -11.31
C ARG A 89 14.81 -25.49 -10.76
N ALA A 90 16.03 -25.64 -11.27
CA ALA A 90 17.16 -24.83 -10.81
C ALA A 90 16.98 -23.32 -11.04
N ARG A 91 16.38 -22.97 -12.18
CA ARG A 91 16.06 -21.58 -12.50
C ARG A 91 14.97 -21.04 -11.57
N VAL A 92 13.88 -21.79 -11.34
CA VAL A 92 12.80 -21.36 -10.44
C VAL A 92 13.31 -21.20 -9.01
N GLN A 93 14.26 -22.02 -8.55
CA GLN A 93 14.89 -21.82 -7.24
C GLN A 93 15.57 -20.44 -7.13
N LEU A 94 16.22 -19.94 -8.18
CA LEU A 94 16.78 -18.59 -8.21
C LEU A 94 15.67 -17.51 -8.20
N LEU A 95 14.56 -17.76 -8.91
CA LEU A 95 13.42 -16.84 -8.95
C LEU A 95 12.74 -16.72 -7.59
N PHE A 96 12.75 -17.75 -6.73
CA PHE A 96 12.24 -17.63 -5.36
C PHE A 96 12.97 -16.54 -4.58
N PHE A 97 14.31 -16.51 -4.63
CA PHE A 97 15.09 -15.48 -3.94
C PHE A 97 14.78 -14.07 -4.47
N ARG A 98 14.71 -13.91 -5.79
CA ARG A 98 14.34 -12.63 -6.40
C ARG A 98 12.94 -12.18 -5.99
N SER A 99 11.97 -13.08 -5.99
CA SER A 99 10.60 -12.82 -5.57
C SER A 99 10.50 -12.41 -4.10
N ILE A 100 11.26 -13.08 -3.21
CA ILE A 100 11.36 -12.72 -1.79
C ILE A 100 11.91 -11.30 -1.63
N GLU A 101 12.99 -10.96 -2.34
CA GLU A 101 13.56 -9.61 -2.25
C GLU A 101 12.60 -8.53 -2.78
N ILE A 102 11.91 -8.78 -3.89
CA ILE A 102 10.87 -7.89 -4.40
C ILE A 102 9.75 -7.72 -3.35
N ALA A 103 9.28 -8.82 -2.76
CA ALA A 103 8.22 -8.78 -1.75
C ALA A 103 8.64 -7.97 -0.51
N LYS A 104 9.90 -8.09 -0.07
CA LYS A 104 10.46 -7.30 1.04
C LYS A 104 10.54 -5.82 0.68
N GLN A 105 11.03 -5.49 -0.51
CA GLN A 105 11.14 -4.10 -0.98
C GLN A 105 9.76 -3.44 -1.09
N ASP A 106 8.77 -4.14 -1.64
CA ASP A 106 7.40 -3.65 -1.74
C ASP A 106 6.77 -3.45 -0.37
N LYS A 107 7.07 -4.33 0.60
CA LYS A 107 6.63 -4.16 1.99
C LYS A 107 7.26 -2.93 2.62
N ILE A 108 8.56 -2.70 2.42
CA ILE A 108 9.26 -1.49 2.90
C ILE A 108 8.63 -0.26 2.26
N LYS A 109 8.43 -0.24 0.95
CA LYS A 109 7.76 0.87 0.25
C LYS A 109 6.33 1.09 0.77
N CYS A 110 5.58 0.03 1.03
CA CYS A 110 4.22 0.11 1.56
C CYS A 110 4.19 0.62 3.02
N ASN A 111 5.21 0.29 3.81
CA ASN A 111 5.38 0.78 5.19
C ASN A 111 5.98 2.19 5.24
N CYS A 112 6.76 2.59 4.21
CA CYS A 112 7.31 3.95 4.09
C CYS A 112 6.27 4.98 3.60
N HIS A 113 5.12 4.56 3.11
CA HIS A 113 3.98 5.46 2.94
C HIS A 113 3.25 5.55 4.29
N ASP A 114 3.79 6.37 5.17
CA ASP A 114 3.04 6.89 6.32
C ASP A 114 1.76 7.49 5.77
N ARG A 115 0.66 6.72 5.85
CA ARG A 115 -0.62 7.12 5.26
C ARG A 115 -1.17 8.26 6.08
N ILE A 116 -1.60 9.31 5.42
CA ILE A 116 -2.20 10.48 6.08
C ILE A 116 -3.34 10.06 7.03
N ARG A 117 -4.13 9.06 6.67
CA ARG A 117 -5.23 8.54 7.50
C ARG A 117 -4.80 7.84 8.80
N ASP A 118 -3.51 7.47 8.92
CA ASP A 118 -2.97 6.83 10.12
C ASP A 118 -2.52 7.89 11.17
N LEU A 119 -2.49 9.17 10.78
CA LEU A 119 -2.28 10.27 11.70
C LEU A 119 -3.52 10.52 12.59
N PRO A 120 -3.33 11.00 13.84
CA PRO A 120 -4.43 11.39 14.70
C PRO A 120 -5.40 12.35 14.00
N ASN A 121 -6.70 12.20 14.25
CA ASN A 121 -7.78 13.04 13.73
C ASN A 121 -8.10 12.90 12.23
N LEU A 122 -7.28 12.19 11.45
CA LEU A 122 -7.47 12.06 10.03
C LEU A 122 -8.11 10.70 9.70
N GLN A 123 -8.89 10.68 8.63
CA GLN A 123 -9.60 9.51 8.14
C GLN A 123 -9.41 9.41 6.61
N LEU A 124 -9.76 8.26 6.04
CA LEU A 124 -9.67 8.01 4.60
C LEU A 124 -10.36 9.10 3.74
N SER A 125 -11.45 9.67 4.22
CA SER A 125 -12.15 10.77 3.53
C SER A 125 -11.27 12.02 3.41
N ILE A 126 -10.57 12.39 4.50
CA ILE A 126 -9.68 13.55 4.53
C ILE A 126 -8.42 13.27 3.69
N GLU A 127 -7.85 12.07 3.76
CA GLU A 127 -6.74 11.64 2.90
C GLU A 127 -7.09 11.80 1.41
N ARG A 128 -8.31 11.37 1.00
CA ARG A 128 -8.77 11.54 -0.37
C ARG A 128 -8.97 13.01 -0.77
N MET A 129 -9.41 13.85 0.16
CA MET A 129 -9.52 15.29 -0.06
C MET A 129 -8.13 15.92 -0.26
N LEU A 130 -7.16 15.57 0.58
CA LEU A 130 -5.79 16.06 0.49
C LEU A 130 -5.09 15.61 -0.80
N ALA A 131 -5.29 14.36 -1.22
CA ALA A 131 -4.75 13.85 -2.48
C ALA A 131 -5.23 14.66 -3.71
N ARG A 132 -6.46 15.18 -3.70
CA ARG A 132 -6.99 16.04 -4.79
C ARG A 132 -6.32 17.42 -4.86
N VAL A 133 -5.68 17.86 -3.79
CA VAL A 133 -4.92 19.12 -3.73
C VAL A 133 -3.40 18.89 -3.79
N GLY A 134 -2.98 17.69 -4.21
CA GLY A 134 -1.57 17.34 -4.40
C GLY A 134 -0.82 17.05 -3.10
N ILE A 135 -1.52 16.64 -2.04
CA ILE A 135 -0.91 16.21 -0.76
C ILE A 135 -1.22 14.73 -0.58
N ILE A 136 -0.25 13.86 -0.89
CA ILE A 136 -0.45 12.41 -0.97
C ILE A 136 0.18 11.63 0.19
N ASP A 137 1.12 12.23 0.93
CA ASP A 137 1.80 11.61 2.07
C ASP A 137 1.99 12.57 3.25
N ILE A 138 2.51 12.03 4.37
CA ILE A 138 2.73 12.78 5.61
C ILE A 138 3.83 13.83 5.44
N ALA A 139 4.85 13.57 4.63
CA ALA A 139 5.95 14.52 4.42
C ALA A 139 5.44 15.78 3.71
N GLU A 140 4.64 15.60 2.64
CA GLU A 140 4.00 16.72 1.93
C GLU A 140 3.02 17.50 2.82
N LEU A 141 2.23 16.80 3.67
CA LEU A 141 1.33 17.44 4.62
C LEU A 141 2.11 18.30 5.64
N LYS A 142 3.22 17.79 6.18
CA LYS A 142 4.08 18.54 7.11
C LYS A 142 4.77 19.72 6.42
N GLN A 143 5.21 19.54 5.19
CA GLN A 143 5.85 20.60 4.39
C GLN A 143 4.87 21.74 4.05
N ALA A 144 3.66 21.39 3.62
CA ALA A 144 2.63 22.38 3.32
C ALA A 144 2.13 23.08 4.61
N GLY A 145 2.02 22.34 5.70
CA GLY A 145 1.44 22.79 6.94
C GLY A 145 -0.10 22.88 6.90
N SER A 146 -0.72 22.94 8.08
CA SER A 146 -2.18 22.87 8.23
C SER A 146 -2.93 24.03 7.53
N SER A 147 -2.40 25.25 7.66
CA SER A 147 -3.07 26.45 7.09
C SER A 147 -3.08 26.46 5.57
N GLU A 148 -1.96 26.09 4.93
CA GLU A 148 -1.87 26.03 3.47
C GLU A 148 -2.68 24.86 2.91
N SER A 149 -2.59 23.69 3.54
CA SER A 149 -3.40 22.53 3.18
C SER A 149 -4.90 22.85 3.24
N PHE A 150 -5.34 23.53 4.29
CA PHE A 150 -6.74 23.95 4.43
C PHE A 150 -7.17 24.94 3.34
N LYS A 151 -6.33 25.92 2.99
CA LYS A 151 -6.60 26.89 1.90
C LYS A 151 -6.74 26.18 0.56
N ARG A 152 -5.86 25.25 0.23
CA ARG A 152 -5.97 24.44 -1.00
C ARG A 152 -7.29 23.65 -1.04
N LEU A 153 -7.69 23.09 0.09
CA LEU A 153 -8.97 22.41 0.20
C LEU A 153 -10.15 23.37 0.00
N GLN A 154 -10.10 24.59 0.56
CA GLN A 154 -11.14 25.60 0.34
C GLN A 154 -11.29 26.01 -1.14
N GLN A 155 -10.19 26.03 -1.91
CA GLN A 155 -10.25 26.32 -3.35
C GLN A 155 -11.05 25.29 -4.15
N ILE A 156 -11.03 24.02 -3.74
CA ILE A 156 -11.74 22.94 -4.46
C ILE A 156 -13.13 22.69 -3.85
N TYR A 157 -13.26 22.73 -2.53
CA TYR A 157 -14.48 22.33 -1.82
C TYR A 157 -15.33 23.51 -1.34
N GLY A 158 -14.89 24.76 -1.56
CA GLY A 158 -15.60 25.96 -1.15
C GLY A 158 -15.19 26.47 0.24
N LEU A 159 -15.64 27.69 0.55
CA LEU A 159 -15.30 28.38 1.81
C LEU A 159 -16.05 27.81 3.02
N ASP A 160 -17.10 27.03 2.82
CA ASP A 160 -17.93 26.44 3.88
C ASP A 160 -17.29 25.22 4.55
N LEU A 161 -16.02 24.91 4.24
CA LEU A 161 -15.29 23.85 4.93
C LEU A 161 -15.22 24.13 6.43
N SER A 162 -15.62 23.14 7.21
CA SER A 162 -15.60 23.24 8.67
C SER A 162 -14.21 23.60 9.17
N ILE A 163 -14.12 24.63 10.00
CA ILE A 163 -12.88 25.06 10.66
C ILE A 163 -12.25 23.95 11.53
N ASN A 164 -13.06 22.97 11.98
CA ASN A 164 -12.57 21.81 12.69
C ASN A 164 -11.58 20.99 11.84
N LEU A 165 -11.69 21.05 10.51
CA LEU A 165 -10.74 20.37 9.61
C LEU A 165 -9.34 21.00 9.73
N LEU A 166 -9.24 22.33 9.81
CA LEU A 166 -7.97 23.02 10.03
C LEU A 166 -7.31 22.56 11.34
N TRP A 167 -8.10 22.46 12.42
CA TRP A 167 -7.58 21.99 13.71
C TRP A 167 -7.20 20.51 13.68
N LYS A 168 -7.95 19.67 12.95
CA LYS A 168 -7.61 18.26 12.73
C LYS A 168 -6.28 18.10 11.98
N LEU A 169 -6.05 18.91 10.95
CA LEU A 169 -4.79 18.91 10.20
C LEU A 169 -3.61 19.33 11.09
N GLU A 170 -3.78 20.38 11.89
CA GLU A 170 -2.72 20.83 12.83
C GLU A 170 -2.44 19.79 13.90
N GLY A 171 -3.49 19.22 14.50
CA GLY A 171 -3.35 18.15 15.49
C GLY A 171 -2.64 16.93 14.91
N ALA A 172 -2.96 16.55 13.67
CA ALA A 172 -2.33 15.46 12.95
C ALA A 172 -0.82 15.70 12.73
N ILE A 173 -0.45 16.91 12.27
CA ILE A 173 0.96 17.29 12.06
C ILE A 173 1.75 17.24 13.38
N ARG A 174 1.12 17.61 14.50
CA ARG A 174 1.73 17.59 15.85
C ARG A 174 1.68 16.21 16.53
N GLY A 175 0.98 15.25 15.96
CA GLY A 175 0.80 13.93 16.59
C GLY A 175 -0.12 13.91 17.81
N ILE A 176 -1.03 14.90 17.97
CA ILE A 176 -1.95 15.04 19.10
C ILE A 176 -3.40 15.11 18.64
N HIS A 177 -4.35 14.79 19.54
CA HIS A 177 -5.76 15.01 19.26
C HIS A 177 -6.05 16.52 19.15
N PHE A 178 -6.87 16.93 18.17
CA PHE A 178 -7.14 18.36 17.88
C PHE A 178 -7.81 19.13 19.05
N SER A 179 -8.48 18.42 19.96
CA SER A 179 -9.06 19.03 21.16
C SER A 179 -8.01 19.54 22.13
N LEU A 180 -6.79 18.95 22.11
CA LEU A 180 -5.67 19.33 22.98
C LEU A 180 -4.89 20.53 22.43
N LEU A 181 -5.24 21.06 21.27
CA LEU A 181 -4.62 22.27 20.73
C LEU A 181 -4.98 23.48 21.61
N GLU A 182 -3.97 24.22 22.03
CA GLU A 182 -4.13 25.45 22.78
C GLU A 182 -4.93 26.49 22.01
N HIS A 183 -5.74 27.28 22.72
CA HIS A 183 -6.51 28.38 22.13
C HIS A 183 -5.66 29.39 21.37
N LYS A 184 -4.45 29.66 21.82
CA LYS A 184 -3.48 30.56 21.15
C LYS A 184 -3.12 30.04 19.76
N ILE A 185 -2.89 28.73 19.63
CA ILE A 185 -2.59 28.08 18.34
C ILE A 185 -3.81 28.15 17.42
N LYS A 186 -4.99 27.78 17.92
CA LYS A 186 -6.25 27.84 17.16
C LYS A 186 -6.51 29.24 16.60
N ASN A 187 -6.34 30.29 17.42
CA ASN A 187 -6.51 31.67 17.01
C ASN A 187 -5.47 32.12 15.97
N SER A 188 -4.20 31.71 16.13
CA SER A 188 -3.15 31.98 15.14
C SER A 188 -3.43 31.33 13.79
N LEU A 189 -3.97 30.11 13.78
CA LEU A 189 -4.35 29.43 12.54
C LEU A 189 -5.54 30.12 11.85
N LEU A 190 -6.53 30.52 12.63
CA LEU A 190 -7.68 31.28 12.11
C LEU A 190 -7.24 32.57 11.42
N SER A 191 -6.40 33.37 12.05
CA SER A 191 -5.90 34.63 11.45
C SER A 191 -5.18 34.37 10.12
N LYS A 192 -4.42 33.27 9.99
CA LYS A 192 -3.71 32.90 8.74
C LYS A 192 -4.65 32.49 7.61
N VAL A 193 -5.82 31.95 7.92
CA VAL A 193 -6.78 31.47 6.93
C VAL A 193 -7.76 32.58 6.52
N VAL A 194 -8.18 33.41 7.47
CA VAL A 194 -9.18 34.50 7.23
C VAL A 194 -8.54 35.72 6.53
N SER A 195 -7.22 35.94 6.67
CA SER A 195 -6.52 37.17 6.21
C SER A 195 -6.43 37.38 4.69
N ARG A 196 -7.09 36.59 3.83
CA ARG A 196 -7.09 36.78 2.36
C ARG A 196 -8.50 36.80 1.72
N GLY A 197 -9.54 37.12 2.48
CA GLY A 197 -10.92 37.17 2.00
C GLY A 197 -11.47 38.59 1.74
N HIS A 198 -10.64 39.54 1.33
CA HIS A 198 -11.14 40.82 0.78
C HIS A 198 -10.42 41.13 -0.54
N PRO A 199 -11.01 40.93 -1.69
CA PRO A 199 -10.70 41.75 -2.84
C PRO A 199 -11.31 43.12 -2.53
N ARG A 200 -10.47 44.16 -2.41
CA ARG A 200 -10.93 45.53 -2.45
C ARG A 200 -11.56 45.78 -3.81
N SER A 201 -12.76 46.30 -3.75
CA SER A 201 -13.52 46.92 -4.84
C SER A 201 -12.66 47.82 -5.70
#